data_48753880c02f892a16c3f5d2e9a6f029
#
_entry.id   48753880c02f892a16c3f5d2e9a6f029
#
_cell.length_a   1.000
_cell.length_b   1.000
_cell.length_c   1.000
_cell.angle_alpha   90.00
_cell.angle_beta   90.00
_cell.angle_gamma   90.00
#
_symmetry.space_group_name_H-M   'P 1'
#
loop_
_entity.id
_entity.type
_entity.pdbx_description
1 polymer ?
#
loop_
_entity_poly.entity_id
_entity_poly.type
_entity_poly.pdbx_seq_one_letter_code
_entity_poly.pdbx_strand_id
1 'polypeptide(L)'
;MVISKGNRLETKMLGIDPGLQRTGWGIVLQSGSKLTHLAHGTIKTKTTWTSANRLDEIHSSLNEVITNWLPNKAAVEQIFVAKGADSALKLGMARGVAMQTCAGKGLDLTEISARQVKKAVTGTGAADKTQVAAMVEKLLNIKPEGLDASDALAIAIAGINMWPNYSIDRTTLPTGNGLKSAIDTAILNEQRR
;
A
#
# COMPACT_ATOMS: atom_id res chain seq x y z
N MET A 1 -18.21 -24.37 31.04
CA MET A 1 -16.97 -24.48 30.24
C MET A 1 -17.24 -23.78 28.91
N VAL A 2 -16.90 -22.48 28.83
CA VAL A 2 -17.14 -21.68 27.61
C VAL A 2 -15.96 -21.91 26.69
N ILE A 3 -16.20 -22.64 25.59
CA ILE A 3 -15.21 -22.85 24.54
C ILE A 3 -15.06 -21.50 23.83
N SER A 4 -13.95 -20.81 24.10
CA SER A 4 -13.50 -19.64 23.37
C SER A 4 -13.46 -19.99 21.88
N LYS A 5 -14.35 -19.37 21.06
CA LYS A 5 -14.26 -19.42 19.61
C LYS A 5 -12.88 -18.87 19.24
N GLY A 6 -12.02 -19.73 18.71
CA GLY A 6 -10.68 -19.36 18.28
C GLY A 6 -10.73 -18.08 17.46
N ASN A 7 -9.99 -17.08 17.92
CA ASN A 7 -9.86 -15.77 17.28
C ASN A 7 -9.23 -16.00 15.90
N ARG A 8 -10.04 -16.15 14.83
CA ARG A 8 -9.54 -16.20 13.47
C ARG A 8 -8.89 -14.85 13.24
N LEU A 9 -7.57 -14.84 13.05
CA LEU A 9 -6.83 -13.64 12.73
C LEU A 9 -7.43 -13.02 11.47
N GLU A 10 -8.11 -11.92 11.62
CA GLU A 10 -8.64 -11.14 10.51
C GLU A 10 -7.54 -10.24 9.96
N THR A 11 -7.36 -10.27 8.64
CA THR A 11 -6.45 -9.37 7.95
C THR A 11 -7.25 -8.35 7.16
N LYS A 12 -7.14 -7.07 7.54
CA LYS A 12 -7.69 -5.95 6.79
C LYS A 12 -6.55 -5.32 6.00
N MET A 13 -6.48 -5.62 4.72
CA MET A 13 -5.40 -5.24 3.82
C MET A 13 -5.77 -3.99 3.03
N LEU A 14 -4.91 -2.97 3.07
CA LEU A 14 -4.94 -1.82 2.19
C LEU A 14 -4.03 -2.11 0.98
N GLY A 15 -4.59 -2.18 -0.22
CA GLY A 15 -3.82 -2.19 -1.47
C GLY A 15 -3.71 -0.79 -2.04
N ILE A 16 -2.55 -0.44 -2.56
CA ILE A 16 -2.26 0.88 -3.14
C ILE A 16 -1.61 0.70 -4.49
N ASP A 17 -2.21 1.31 -5.53
CA ASP A 17 -1.62 1.49 -6.86
C ASP A 17 -1.20 2.96 -6.99
N PRO A 18 0.08 3.30 -6.71
CA PRO A 18 0.52 4.68 -6.62
C PRO A 18 0.69 5.31 -8.00
N GLY A 19 0.22 6.54 -8.14
CA GLY A 19 0.46 7.38 -9.30
C GLY A 19 0.26 8.85 -8.96
N LEU A 20 1.15 9.74 -9.45
CA LEU A 20 1.10 11.15 -9.07
C LEU A 20 -0.20 11.84 -9.51
N GLN A 21 -0.79 11.45 -10.65
CA GLN A 21 -2.06 12.00 -11.13
C GLN A 21 -3.28 11.26 -10.57
N ARG A 22 -3.14 9.97 -10.38
CA ARG A 22 -4.19 9.08 -9.89
C ARG A 22 -3.52 8.03 -9.02
N THR A 23 -3.96 7.91 -7.78
CA THR A 23 -3.55 6.84 -6.86
C THR A 23 -4.77 6.01 -6.53
N GLY A 24 -4.79 4.75 -6.95
CA GLY A 24 -5.82 3.80 -6.57
C GLY A 24 -5.61 3.30 -5.14
N TRP A 25 -6.70 3.06 -4.41
CA TRP A 25 -6.65 2.38 -3.12
C TRP A 25 -7.85 1.43 -2.97
N GLY A 26 -7.65 0.36 -2.21
CA GLY A 26 -8.71 -0.61 -1.94
C GLY A 26 -8.49 -1.35 -0.63
N ILE A 27 -9.57 -1.60 0.10
CA ILE A 27 -9.56 -2.31 1.39
C ILE A 27 -10.29 -3.65 1.25
N VAL A 28 -9.57 -4.72 1.54
CA VAL A 28 -10.10 -6.09 1.55
C VAL A 28 -9.91 -6.70 2.92
N LEU A 29 -10.98 -7.29 3.47
CA LEU A 29 -10.95 -8.07 4.70
C LEU A 29 -10.85 -9.55 4.36
N GLN A 30 -9.87 -10.23 4.96
CA GLN A 30 -9.80 -11.68 4.98
C GLN A 30 -10.21 -12.22 6.35
N SER A 31 -11.17 -13.15 6.36
CA SER A 31 -11.55 -13.92 7.54
C SER A 31 -11.59 -15.42 7.17
N GLY A 32 -10.54 -16.13 7.55
CA GLY A 32 -10.29 -17.51 7.05
C GLY A 32 -10.01 -17.49 5.54
N SER A 33 -10.78 -18.24 4.76
CA SER A 33 -10.69 -18.28 3.29
C SER A 33 -11.56 -17.23 2.60
N LYS A 34 -12.42 -16.51 3.33
CA LYS A 34 -13.35 -15.54 2.76
C LYS A 34 -12.67 -14.20 2.58
N LEU A 35 -12.76 -13.65 1.38
CA LEU A 35 -12.43 -12.26 1.07
C LEU A 35 -13.70 -11.43 1.04
N THR A 36 -13.66 -10.25 1.64
CA THR A 36 -14.78 -9.31 1.67
C THR A 36 -14.25 -7.94 1.28
N HIS A 37 -14.85 -7.33 0.27
CA HIS A 37 -14.62 -5.94 -0.06
C HIS A 37 -15.17 -5.04 1.04
N LEU A 38 -14.40 -4.04 1.46
CA LEU A 38 -14.87 -3.02 2.41
C LEU A 38 -15.02 -1.66 1.75
N ALA A 39 -14.00 -1.19 1.02
CA ALA A 39 -13.99 0.10 0.35
C ALA A 39 -12.95 0.14 -0.76
N HIS A 40 -13.11 1.08 -1.67
CA HIS A 40 -12.11 1.41 -2.70
C HIS A 40 -12.31 2.82 -3.21
N GLY A 41 -11.32 3.35 -3.89
CA GLY A 41 -11.42 4.65 -4.53
C GLY A 41 -10.16 5.04 -5.29
N THR A 42 -10.19 6.25 -5.84
CA THR A 42 -9.06 6.86 -6.54
C THR A 42 -8.84 8.28 -6.03
N ILE A 43 -7.66 8.56 -5.51
CA ILE A 43 -7.18 9.89 -5.19
C ILE A 43 -6.76 10.56 -6.50
N LYS A 44 -7.30 11.74 -6.80
CA LYS A 44 -7.02 12.46 -8.03
C LYS A 44 -6.36 13.81 -7.73
N THR A 45 -5.25 14.09 -8.36
CA THR A 45 -4.57 15.40 -8.26
C THR A 45 -4.67 16.18 -9.57
N LYS A 46 -4.69 17.52 -9.49
CA LYS A 46 -4.73 18.36 -10.69
C LYS A 46 -3.33 18.49 -11.29
N THR A 47 -3.24 18.42 -12.62
CA THR A 47 -1.96 18.60 -13.35
C THR A 47 -1.42 20.02 -13.24
N THR A 48 -2.28 20.99 -12.93
CA THR A 48 -1.92 22.40 -12.69
C THR A 48 -1.32 22.65 -11.31
N TRP A 49 -1.40 21.70 -10.39
CA TRP A 49 -0.79 21.82 -9.07
C TRP A 49 0.71 21.52 -9.12
N THR A 50 1.45 22.10 -8.20
CA THR A 50 2.86 21.76 -7.99
C THR A 50 2.99 20.29 -7.55
N SER A 51 4.13 19.67 -7.81
CA SER A 51 4.40 18.31 -7.35
C SER A 51 4.25 18.18 -5.83
N ALA A 52 4.68 19.18 -5.07
CA ALA A 52 4.53 19.20 -3.62
C ALA A 52 3.06 19.11 -3.19
N ASN A 53 2.19 19.96 -3.74
CA ASN A 53 0.76 19.95 -3.41
C ASN A 53 0.08 18.65 -3.82
N ARG A 54 0.53 18.04 -4.93
CA ARG A 54 0.00 16.74 -5.38
C ARG A 54 0.41 15.61 -4.43
N LEU A 55 1.63 15.62 -3.93
CA LEU A 55 2.11 14.65 -2.95
C LEU A 55 1.43 14.82 -1.60
N ASP A 56 1.19 16.07 -1.18
CA ASP A 56 0.45 16.37 0.05
C ASP A 56 -0.99 15.87 -0.02
N GLU A 57 -1.67 16.06 -1.15
CA GLU A 57 -3.01 15.49 -1.39
C GLU A 57 -3.02 13.97 -1.28
N ILE A 58 -2.03 13.29 -1.87
CA ILE A 58 -1.91 11.83 -1.77
C ILE A 58 -1.71 11.42 -0.30
N HIS A 59 -0.82 12.10 0.41
CA HIS A 59 -0.58 11.85 1.83
C HIS A 59 -1.84 12.03 2.67
N SER A 60 -2.50 13.19 2.55
CA SER A 60 -3.66 13.55 3.35
C SER A 60 -4.83 12.62 3.10
N SER A 61 -5.13 12.32 1.83
CA SER A 61 -6.21 11.40 1.45
C SER A 61 -5.93 9.96 1.92
N LEU A 62 -4.71 9.44 1.77
CA LEU A 62 -4.36 8.11 2.29
C LEU A 62 -4.40 8.05 3.81
N ASN A 63 -3.98 9.11 4.48
CA ASN A 63 -4.07 9.22 5.93
C ASN A 63 -5.52 9.16 6.42
N GLU A 64 -6.44 9.80 5.72
CA GLU A 64 -7.88 9.73 5.97
C GLU A 64 -8.42 8.31 5.74
N VAL A 65 -8.08 7.68 4.62
CA VAL A 65 -8.46 6.27 4.33
C VAL A 65 -8.00 5.34 5.45
N ILE A 66 -6.74 5.44 5.88
CA ILE A 66 -6.19 4.60 6.94
C ILE A 66 -6.90 4.86 8.27
N THR A 67 -7.19 6.11 8.59
CA THR A 67 -7.88 6.50 9.83
C THR A 67 -9.32 6.01 9.86
N ASN A 68 -10.04 6.08 8.75
CA ASN A 68 -11.45 5.68 8.67
C ASN A 68 -11.64 4.17 8.60
N TRP A 69 -10.75 3.46 7.93
CA TRP A 69 -10.92 2.02 7.68
C TRP A 69 -10.08 1.13 8.59
N LEU A 70 -9.06 1.69 9.27
CA LEU A 70 -8.20 0.98 10.22
C LEU A 70 -7.66 -0.35 9.65
N PRO A 71 -6.99 -0.35 8.47
CA PRO A 71 -6.31 -1.54 8.00
C PRO A 71 -5.20 -1.92 8.98
N ASN A 72 -4.89 -3.20 9.09
CA ASN A 72 -3.76 -3.66 9.92
C ASN A 72 -2.52 -3.98 9.07
N LYS A 73 -2.67 -4.01 7.75
CA LYS A 73 -1.60 -4.30 6.79
C LYS A 73 -1.80 -3.49 5.51
N ALA A 74 -0.71 -3.26 4.79
CA ALA A 74 -0.74 -2.60 3.50
C ALA A 74 0.11 -3.34 2.46
N ALA A 75 -0.27 -3.20 1.19
CA ALA A 75 0.49 -3.68 0.04
C ALA A 75 0.58 -2.58 -1.00
N VAL A 76 1.75 -2.42 -1.62
CA VAL A 76 1.99 -1.44 -2.68
C VAL A 76 2.67 -2.10 -3.86
N GLU A 77 2.34 -1.66 -5.09
CA GLU A 77 3.00 -2.19 -6.27
C GLU A 77 4.47 -1.75 -6.34
N GLN A 78 5.34 -2.72 -6.68
CA GLN A 78 6.75 -2.43 -7.02
C GLN A 78 6.83 -1.71 -8.36
N ILE A 79 7.64 -0.66 -8.42
CA ILE A 79 7.90 0.04 -9.67
C ILE A 79 8.94 -0.71 -10.49
N PHE A 80 8.61 -0.97 -11.75
CA PHE A 80 9.58 -1.36 -12.76
C PHE A 80 9.82 -0.17 -13.70
N VAL A 81 11.02 0.40 -13.66
CA VAL A 81 11.40 1.55 -14.49
C VAL A 81 11.65 1.07 -15.92
N ALA A 82 10.60 1.00 -16.74
CA ALA A 82 10.74 0.57 -18.13
C ALA A 82 10.77 1.72 -19.15
N LYS A 83 10.24 2.91 -18.85
CA LYS A 83 10.11 4.01 -19.83
C LYS A 83 10.15 5.38 -19.17
N GLY A 84 11.11 6.23 -19.60
CA GLY A 84 11.15 7.66 -19.34
C GLY A 84 11.50 8.04 -17.89
N ALA A 85 12.65 8.69 -17.69
CA ALA A 85 13.15 9.08 -16.38
C ALA A 85 12.14 9.98 -15.60
N ASP A 86 11.46 10.91 -16.29
CA ASP A 86 10.48 11.82 -15.67
C ASP A 86 9.25 11.06 -15.14
N SER A 87 8.72 10.10 -15.91
CA SER A 87 7.60 9.29 -15.47
C SER A 87 7.97 8.39 -14.29
N ALA A 88 9.16 7.81 -14.33
CA ALA A 88 9.68 6.99 -13.24
C ALA A 88 9.87 7.80 -11.95
N LEU A 89 10.41 9.04 -12.08
CA LEU A 89 10.57 9.93 -10.94
C LEU A 89 9.21 10.29 -10.32
N LYS A 90 8.24 10.71 -11.11
CA LYS A 90 6.88 11.05 -10.64
C LYS A 90 6.19 9.87 -9.94
N LEU A 91 6.33 8.68 -10.51
CA LEU A 91 5.79 7.47 -9.92
C LEU A 91 6.52 7.11 -8.60
N GLY A 92 7.85 7.22 -8.58
CA GLY A 92 8.67 7.00 -7.39
C GLY A 92 8.31 7.95 -6.24
N MET A 93 8.05 9.23 -6.54
CA MET A 93 7.62 10.22 -5.55
C MET A 93 6.26 9.85 -4.94
N ALA A 94 5.25 9.56 -5.75
CA ALA A 94 3.92 9.17 -5.28
C ALA A 94 3.97 7.89 -4.45
N ARG A 95 4.75 6.89 -4.91
CA ARG A 95 4.97 5.65 -4.19
C ARG A 95 5.68 5.86 -2.84
N GLY A 96 6.72 6.69 -2.82
CA GLY A 96 7.44 7.01 -1.59
C GLY A 96 6.54 7.65 -0.53
N VAL A 97 5.66 8.58 -0.94
CA VAL A 97 4.66 9.19 -0.06
C VAL A 97 3.66 8.16 0.45
N ALA A 98 3.14 7.28 -0.42
CA ALA A 98 2.21 6.22 0.00
C ALA A 98 2.84 5.28 1.04
N MET A 99 4.08 4.85 0.80
CA MET A 99 4.83 3.99 1.73
C MET A 99 5.08 4.69 3.07
N GLN A 100 5.54 5.94 3.03
CA GLN A 100 5.80 6.74 4.22
C GLN A 100 4.52 6.95 5.05
N THR A 101 3.38 7.23 4.39
CA THR A 101 2.09 7.40 5.07
C THR A 101 1.67 6.11 5.79
N CYS A 102 1.80 4.95 5.13
CA CYS A 102 1.51 3.66 5.76
C CYS A 102 2.44 3.37 6.95
N ALA A 103 3.74 3.57 6.77
CA ALA A 103 4.74 3.35 7.82
C ALA A 103 4.54 4.29 9.02
N GLY A 104 4.22 5.57 8.77
CA GLY A 104 3.91 6.58 9.80
C GLY A 104 2.67 6.23 10.63
N LYS A 105 1.75 5.44 10.08
CA LYS A 105 0.59 4.87 10.77
C LYS A 105 0.85 3.50 11.41
N GLY A 106 2.08 3.01 11.35
CA GLY A 106 2.46 1.72 11.94
C GLY A 106 1.94 0.51 11.18
N LEU A 107 1.54 0.66 9.91
CA LEU A 107 1.11 -0.47 9.08
C LEU A 107 2.32 -1.31 8.66
N ASP A 108 2.16 -2.62 8.75
CA ASP A 108 3.07 -3.53 8.07
C ASP A 108 2.84 -3.44 6.57
N LEU A 109 3.86 -3.01 5.83
CA LEU A 109 3.80 -2.79 4.39
C LEU A 109 4.59 -3.85 3.64
N THR A 110 4.00 -4.42 2.59
CA THR A 110 4.69 -5.30 1.63
C THR A 110 4.70 -4.69 0.24
N GLU A 111 5.76 -4.95 -0.52
CA GLU A 111 5.91 -4.54 -1.90
C GLU A 111 5.70 -5.75 -2.82
N ILE A 112 4.86 -5.60 -3.85
CA ILE A 112 4.45 -6.70 -4.70
C ILE A 112 4.64 -6.33 -6.17
N SER A 113 5.35 -7.16 -6.93
CA SER A 113 5.51 -6.92 -8.37
C SER A 113 4.21 -7.17 -9.14
N ALA A 114 4.02 -6.48 -10.27
CA ALA A 114 2.86 -6.69 -11.16
C ALA A 114 2.66 -8.16 -11.54
N ARG A 115 3.75 -8.90 -11.78
CA ARG A 115 3.69 -10.34 -12.07
C ARG A 115 3.14 -11.16 -10.90
N GLN A 116 3.52 -10.81 -9.68
CA GLN A 116 3.02 -11.48 -8.47
C GLN A 116 1.55 -11.15 -8.23
N VAL A 117 1.13 -9.88 -8.44
CA VAL A 117 -0.28 -9.49 -8.38
C VAL A 117 -1.11 -10.33 -9.36
N LYS A 118 -0.71 -10.40 -10.62
CA LYS A 118 -1.38 -11.21 -11.63
C LYS A 118 -1.49 -12.68 -11.20
N LYS A 119 -0.38 -13.28 -10.77
CA LYS A 119 -0.36 -14.68 -10.33
C LYS A 119 -1.25 -14.92 -9.12
N ALA A 120 -1.26 -14.02 -8.15
CA ALA A 120 -2.06 -14.16 -6.93
C ALA A 120 -3.57 -14.07 -7.20
N VAL A 121 -3.98 -13.22 -8.16
CA VAL A 121 -5.39 -12.98 -8.48
C VAL A 121 -5.93 -14.02 -9.48
N THR A 122 -5.17 -14.36 -10.52
CA THR A 122 -5.64 -15.18 -11.64
C THR A 122 -5.03 -16.58 -11.71
N GLY A 123 -4.06 -16.88 -10.84
CA GLY A 123 -3.28 -18.12 -10.90
C GLY A 123 -2.11 -18.08 -11.88
N THR A 124 -2.02 -17.09 -12.78
CA THR A 124 -0.94 -16.95 -13.76
C THR A 124 -0.35 -15.54 -13.80
N GLY A 125 0.97 -15.42 -13.92
CA GLY A 125 1.64 -14.13 -14.05
C GLY A 125 1.55 -13.51 -15.45
N ALA A 126 0.96 -14.21 -16.43
CA ALA A 126 0.82 -13.76 -17.82
C ALA A 126 -0.54 -13.09 -18.12
N ALA A 127 -1.46 -13.07 -17.15
CA ALA A 127 -2.78 -12.47 -17.29
C ALA A 127 -2.70 -11.01 -17.76
N ASP A 128 -3.62 -10.61 -18.64
CA ASP A 128 -3.79 -9.20 -18.99
C ASP A 128 -4.62 -8.43 -17.94
N LYS A 129 -4.72 -7.11 -18.12
CA LYS A 129 -5.46 -6.25 -17.17
C LYS A 129 -6.95 -6.58 -17.10
N THR A 130 -7.56 -6.96 -18.21
CA THR A 130 -8.99 -7.30 -18.29
C THR A 130 -9.27 -8.57 -17.50
N GLN A 131 -8.41 -9.57 -17.62
CA GLN A 131 -8.52 -10.82 -16.87
C GLN A 131 -8.35 -10.61 -15.35
N VAL A 132 -7.41 -9.75 -14.96
CA VAL A 132 -7.21 -9.38 -13.54
C VAL A 132 -8.46 -8.68 -13.01
N ALA A 133 -8.98 -7.68 -13.71
CA ALA A 133 -10.18 -6.95 -13.30
C ALA A 133 -11.40 -7.87 -13.17
N ALA A 134 -11.65 -8.72 -14.15
CA ALA A 134 -12.75 -9.69 -14.09
C ALA A 134 -12.63 -10.66 -12.90
N MET A 135 -11.40 -11.06 -12.56
CA MET A 135 -11.18 -11.92 -11.40
C MET A 135 -11.39 -11.18 -10.08
N VAL A 136 -10.97 -9.91 -9.96
CA VAL A 136 -11.25 -9.06 -8.81
C VAL A 136 -12.76 -8.92 -8.59
N GLU A 137 -13.52 -8.62 -9.66
CA GLU A 137 -14.99 -8.56 -9.61
C GLU A 137 -15.59 -9.86 -9.07
N LYS A 138 -15.13 -11.00 -9.57
CA LYS A 138 -15.60 -12.31 -9.15
C LYS A 138 -15.23 -12.65 -7.70
N LEU A 139 -13.99 -12.40 -7.30
CA LEU A 139 -13.49 -12.74 -5.95
C LEU A 139 -14.16 -11.89 -4.86
N LEU A 140 -14.43 -10.62 -5.16
CA LEU A 140 -15.00 -9.68 -4.20
C LEU A 140 -16.52 -9.49 -4.38
N ASN A 141 -17.10 -10.06 -5.44
CA ASN A 141 -18.52 -9.91 -5.81
C ASN A 141 -18.95 -8.44 -5.89
N ILE A 142 -18.15 -7.60 -6.53
CA ILE A 142 -18.40 -6.18 -6.76
C ILE A 142 -17.94 -5.79 -8.16
N LYS A 143 -18.39 -4.62 -8.63
CA LYS A 143 -17.85 -3.97 -9.83
C LYS A 143 -17.13 -2.69 -9.41
N PRO A 144 -15.78 -2.68 -9.36
CA PRO A 144 -15.03 -1.49 -8.95
C PRO A 144 -15.25 -0.29 -9.87
N GLU A 145 -15.29 0.91 -9.30
CA GLU A 145 -15.38 2.15 -10.07
C GLU A 145 -13.98 2.58 -10.55
N GLY A 146 -13.69 2.28 -11.81
CA GLY A 146 -12.43 2.67 -12.46
C GLY A 146 -11.28 1.66 -12.31
N LEU A 147 -10.31 1.79 -13.24
CA LEU A 147 -9.19 0.85 -13.33
C LEU A 147 -8.23 0.97 -12.15
N ASP A 148 -7.92 2.19 -11.70
CA ASP A 148 -6.97 2.41 -10.61
C ASP A 148 -7.44 1.74 -9.29
N ALA A 149 -8.75 1.82 -9.00
CA ALA A 149 -9.34 1.17 -7.84
C ALA A 149 -9.35 -0.36 -7.99
N SER A 150 -9.60 -0.88 -9.19
CA SER A 150 -9.52 -2.30 -9.49
C SER A 150 -8.10 -2.84 -9.33
N ASP A 151 -7.09 -2.12 -9.84
CA ASP A 151 -5.67 -2.46 -9.69
C ASP A 151 -5.27 -2.47 -8.20
N ALA A 152 -5.71 -1.48 -7.41
CA ALA A 152 -5.45 -1.44 -5.98
C ALA A 152 -6.12 -2.59 -5.20
N LEU A 153 -7.33 -2.99 -5.57
CA LEU A 153 -7.98 -4.18 -4.99
C LEU A 153 -7.25 -5.48 -5.34
N ALA A 154 -6.72 -5.58 -6.57
CA ALA A 154 -5.88 -6.71 -6.97
C ALA A 154 -4.61 -6.79 -6.12
N ILE A 155 -3.97 -5.63 -5.83
CA ILE A 155 -2.81 -5.52 -4.95
C ILE A 155 -3.17 -5.94 -3.51
N ALA A 156 -4.35 -5.54 -3.00
CA ALA A 156 -4.81 -5.97 -1.67
C ALA A 156 -4.99 -7.50 -1.59
N ILE A 157 -5.62 -8.11 -2.58
CA ILE A 157 -5.79 -9.58 -2.67
C ILE A 157 -4.42 -10.27 -2.72
N ALA A 158 -3.50 -9.76 -3.53
CA ALA A 158 -2.15 -10.30 -3.63
C ALA A 158 -1.39 -10.18 -2.30
N GLY A 159 -1.52 -9.04 -1.62
CA GLY A 159 -0.96 -8.82 -0.29
C GLY A 159 -1.43 -9.85 0.73
N ILE A 160 -2.72 -10.14 0.76
CA ILE A 160 -3.30 -11.17 1.61
C ILE A 160 -2.69 -12.55 1.33
N ASN A 161 -2.60 -12.92 0.05
CA ASN A 161 -2.10 -14.25 -0.36
C ASN A 161 -0.60 -14.44 -0.09
N MET A 162 0.16 -13.37 -0.08
CA MET A 162 1.62 -13.40 0.09
C MET A 162 2.07 -13.19 1.53
N TRP A 163 1.19 -12.70 2.40
CA TRP A 163 1.54 -12.26 3.75
C TRP A 163 2.22 -13.33 4.63
N PRO A 164 1.88 -14.62 4.62
CA PRO A 164 2.55 -15.62 5.46
C PRO A 164 4.05 -15.76 5.17
N ASN A 165 4.50 -15.30 3.99
CA ASN A 165 5.88 -15.40 3.54
C ASN A 165 6.67 -14.09 3.71
N TYR A 166 6.06 -13.04 4.24
CA TYR A 166 6.66 -11.70 4.35
C TYR A 166 6.47 -11.11 5.76
N SER A 167 7.00 -11.77 6.77
CA SER A 167 7.23 -11.13 8.06
C SER A 167 8.49 -10.27 7.93
N ILE A 168 8.32 -8.95 7.86
CA ILE A 168 9.45 -8.03 8.11
C ILE A 168 9.82 -8.24 9.56
N ASP A 169 11.03 -8.72 9.78
CA ASP A 169 11.61 -8.77 11.13
C ASP A 169 11.81 -7.32 11.61
N ARG A 170 10.86 -6.84 12.43
CA ARG A 170 10.91 -5.51 13.02
C ARG A 170 12.11 -5.30 13.95
N THR A 171 12.81 -6.37 14.32
CA THR A 171 14.02 -6.26 15.17
C THR A 171 15.20 -5.67 14.39
N THR A 172 15.13 -5.64 13.04
CA THR A 172 16.17 -5.08 12.18
C THR A 172 15.92 -3.64 11.73
N LEU A 173 14.77 -3.02 12.10
CA LEU A 173 14.57 -1.62 11.82
C LEU A 173 15.53 -0.79 12.67
N PRO A 174 16.31 0.15 12.07
CA PRO A 174 17.11 1.07 12.86
C PRO A 174 16.15 1.85 13.75
N THR A 175 16.22 1.60 15.04
CA THR A 175 15.54 2.43 16.04
C THR A 175 16.02 3.85 15.81
N GLY A 176 15.10 4.82 15.66
CA GLY A 176 15.38 6.22 15.27
C GLY A 176 16.33 7.02 16.17
N ASN A 177 17.16 6.36 16.95
CA ASN A 177 18.18 6.94 17.80
C ASN A 177 19.40 7.49 17.03
N GLY A 178 19.61 7.09 15.77
CA GLY A 178 20.75 7.55 14.98
C GLY A 178 20.72 9.05 14.68
N LEU A 179 19.56 9.59 14.31
CA LEU A 179 19.42 11.03 14.03
C LEU A 179 19.50 11.85 15.32
N LYS A 180 18.85 11.39 16.40
CA LYS A 180 18.90 12.06 17.70
C LYS A 180 20.33 12.08 18.26
N SER A 181 21.05 10.97 18.18
CA SER A 181 22.48 10.89 18.55
C SER A 181 23.36 11.81 17.70
N ALA A 182 23.10 11.91 16.38
CA ALA A 182 23.83 12.82 15.50
C ALA A 182 23.57 14.30 15.82
N ILE A 183 22.32 14.66 16.13
CA ILE A 183 21.95 16.01 16.55
C ILE A 183 22.56 16.36 17.89
N ASP A 184 22.49 15.47 18.88
CA ASP A 184 23.06 15.66 20.20
C ASP A 184 24.60 15.83 20.13
N THR A 185 25.26 15.06 19.25
CA THR A 185 26.70 15.20 18.99
C THR A 185 27.05 16.52 18.32
N ALA A 186 26.23 16.99 17.36
CA ALA A 186 26.44 18.28 16.67
C ALA A 186 26.28 19.44 17.67
N ILE A 187 25.27 19.43 18.53
CA ILE A 187 25.02 20.46 19.56
C ILE A 187 26.19 20.51 20.57
N LEU A 188 26.68 19.33 21.02
CA LEU A 188 27.82 19.27 21.95
C LEU A 188 29.12 19.80 21.33
N ASN A 189 29.32 19.65 20.02
CA ASN A 189 30.49 20.18 19.32
C ASN A 189 30.43 21.69 19.11
N GLU A 190 29.24 22.28 18.96
CA GLU A 190 29.06 23.75 18.89
C GLU A 190 29.29 24.43 20.24
N GLN A 191 28.95 23.79 21.35
CA GLN A 191 29.18 24.33 22.73
C GLN A 191 30.63 24.27 23.18
N ARG A 192 31.50 23.58 22.43
CA ARG A 192 32.94 23.47 22.73
C ARG A 192 33.84 24.40 21.89
N ARG A 193 33.24 25.25 21.07
CA ARG A 193 33.91 26.31 20.29
C ARG A 193 33.68 27.68 20.91
#